data_ab699ea773258695c5a6529f98efdba3
#
_entry.id   ab699ea773258695c5a6529f98efdba3
#
_cell.length_a   1.000
_cell.length_b   1.000
_cell.length_c   1.000
_cell.angle_alpha   90.00
_cell.angle_beta   90.00
_cell.angle_gamma   90.00
#
_symmetry.space_group_name_H-M   'P 1'
#
loop_
_entity.id
_entity.type
_entity.pdbx_description
1 polymer ?
#
loop_
_entity_poly.entity_id
_entity_poly.type
_entity_poly.pdbx_seq_one_letter_code
_entity_poly.pdbx_strand_id
1 'polypeptide(L)'
;MSTGVKPFGFARGAHGLHATIVSICGPYARDKNIERMPSADLRPSAEPPHPNALIAIDHVTFGYDASRTILSDVSLTFQRGKVTSILGGSGCGKTTLLRLIGGVHAASKGCVRFDGEVVDTRNKEQLYRQRRRMGMLFQFGALFTDLSVFENVAFPLREQTDLSESMIRDIVLMKLNAVGLRGAAQLRISEVSGGMARRIALARAIALDPEVIMYDEPFAGLDLISMGVAANLIRTLNDVTGATSLVVSHDVPECMAISDHVILLAEQGRIVAQGTPDALMNSTDLEVRQFVRGEPDGPVKFHYPARSMAEDFGVRV
;
A
#
# COMPACT_ATOMS: atom_id res chain seq x y z
N MET A 1 -59.66 6.61 16.68
CA MET A 1 -58.55 7.17 17.50
C MET A 1 -57.28 7.06 16.70
N SER A 2 -56.87 8.20 16.15
CA SER A 2 -55.75 8.35 15.22
C SER A 2 -54.49 8.68 16.04
N THR A 3 -53.44 7.89 15.90
CA THR A 3 -52.13 8.26 16.43
C THR A 3 -51.15 8.46 15.25
N GLY A 4 -50.94 9.75 14.95
CA GLY A 4 -50.01 10.18 13.94
C GLY A 4 -48.54 9.95 14.37
N VAL A 5 -47.78 9.30 13.51
CA VAL A 5 -46.33 9.24 13.59
C VAL A 5 -45.75 10.41 12.76
N LYS A 6 -45.06 11.34 13.42
CA LYS A 6 -44.36 12.43 12.76
C LYS A 6 -43.07 11.91 12.09
N PRO A 7 -42.75 12.37 10.88
CA PRO A 7 -41.46 12.04 10.27
C PRO A 7 -40.32 12.85 10.92
N PHE A 8 -39.23 12.17 11.28
CA PHE A 8 -37.98 12.80 11.70
C PHE A 8 -37.33 13.50 10.49
N GLY A 9 -37.26 14.81 10.57
CA GLY A 9 -36.56 15.64 9.59
C GLY A 9 -35.02 15.47 9.76
N PHE A 10 -34.36 14.96 8.76
CA PHE A 10 -32.91 15.02 8.64
C PHE A 10 -32.48 16.43 8.21
N ALA A 11 -31.92 17.19 9.14
CA ALA A 11 -31.28 18.47 8.84
C ALA A 11 -29.94 18.17 8.09
N ARG A 12 -29.84 18.74 6.90
CA ARG A 12 -28.60 18.77 6.11
C ARG A 12 -27.57 19.64 6.84
N GLY A 13 -26.56 19.00 7.41
CA GLY A 13 -25.33 19.61 7.93
C GLY A 13 -24.13 19.18 7.11
N ALA A 14 -23.96 19.77 5.91
CA ALA A 14 -22.91 19.39 4.95
C ALA A 14 -21.50 19.93 5.31
N HIS A 15 -21.25 20.44 6.49
CA HIS A 15 -20.00 21.13 6.85
C HIS A 15 -19.13 20.42 7.91
N GLY A 16 -19.50 19.23 8.39
CA GLY A 16 -18.76 18.54 9.45
C GLY A 16 -17.83 17.39 8.99
N LEU A 17 -18.06 16.82 7.82
CA LEU A 17 -17.40 15.58 7.37
C LEU A 17 -16.07 15.78 6.61
N HIS A 18 -15.78 16.99 6.13
CA HIS A 18 -14.51 17.28 5.43
C HIS A 18 -13.25 17.17 6.32
N ALA A 19 -13.40 17.26 7.64
CA ALA A 19 -12.27 17.15 8.57
C ALA A 19 -11.86 15.70 8.87
N THR A 20 -12.76 14.72 8.66
CA THR A 20 -12.54 13.33 9.07
C THR A 20 -11.71 12.53 8.05
N ILE A 21 -11.75 12.90 6.77
CA ILE A 21 -10.99 12.20 5.71
C ILE A 21 -9.47 12.41 5.87
N VAL A 22 -9.04 13.52 6.44
CA VAL A 22 -7.60 13.79 6.74
C VAL A 22 -7.10 12.97 7.93
N SER A 23 -8.00 12.50 8.81
CA SER A 23 -7.67 11.77 10.04
C SER A 23 -7.49 10.25 9.85
N ILE A 24 -7.80 9.68 8.68
CA ILE A 24 -7.68 8.23 8.42
C ILE A 24 -6.22 7.80 8.15
N CYS A 25 -5.30 8.75 7.99
CA CYS A 25 -3.86 8.49 7.87
C CYS A 25 -3.15 8.41 9.23
N GLY A 26 -3.68 7.71 10.23
CA GLY A 26 -3.03 7.40 11.51
C GLY A 26 -2.75 8.62 12.43
N PRO A 27 -2.36 8.40 13.70
CA PRO A 27 -2.18 9.46 14.71
C PRO A 27 -1.00 10.42 14.49
N TYR A 28 -0.33 10.38 13.35
CA TYR A 28 0.83 11.23 13.01
C TYR A 28 0.51 12.57 12.32
N ALA A 29 -0.76 12.96 12.20
CA ALA A 29 -1.17 14.13 11.40
C ALA A 29 -1.17 15.47 12.18
N ARG A 30 -0.49 15.61 13.31
CA ARG A 30 -0.36 16.89 14.02
C ARG A 30 0.98 17.08 14.69
N ASP A 31 2.05 17.11 13.90
CA ASP A 31 3.27 17.78 14.39
C ASP A 31 3.36 19.16 13.73
N LYS A 32 3.16 20.22 14.55
CA LYS A 32 3.11 21.62 14.11
C LYS A 32 4.48 22.25 13.87
N ASN A 33 5.55 21.45 13.92
CA ASN A 33 6.94 21.91 13.77
C ASN A 33 7.64 21.35 12.54
N ILE A 34 6.93 21.16 11.43
CA ILE A 34 7.61 20.95 10.14
C ILE A 34 8.07 22.32 9.67
N GLU A 35 9.31 22.69 9.98
CA GLU A 35 10.01 23.77 9.31
C GLU A 35 9.91 23.50 7.80
N ARG A 36 9.51 24.54 7.05
CA ARG A 36 9.37 24.50 5.59
C ARG A 36 10.71 24.07 4.99
N MET A 37 10.83 22.79 4.64
CA MET A 37 11.92 22.37 3.76
C MET A 37 11.78 23.13 2.42
N PRO A 38 12.89 23.58 1.83
CA PRO A 38 12.86 24.30 0.57
C PRO A 38 12.16 23.46 -0.47
N SER A 39 11.33 24.10 -1.31
CA SER A 39 10.59 23.47 -2.40
C SER A 39 11.56 22.70 -3.30
N ALA A 40 11.42 21.37 -3.35
CA ALA A 40 12.17 20.57 -4.31
C ALA A 40 11.89 21.07 -5.74
N ASP A 41 12.94 21.22 -6.55
CA ASP A 41 12.84 21.59 -7.95
C ASP A 41 12.17 20.41 -8.70
N LEU A 42 10.88 20.54 -8.98
CA LEU A 42 10.05 19.51 -9.63
C LEU A 42 10.34 19.38 -11.14
N ARG A 43 11.49 19.84 -11.62
CA ARG A 43 11.85 19.65 -13.02
C ARG A 43 12.05 18.18 -13.30
N PRO A 44 11.33 17.59 -14.27
CA PRO A 44 11.47 16.20 -14.62
C PRO A 44 12.89 15.92 -15.14
N SER A 45 13.48 14.82 -14.70
CA SER A 45 14.64 14.24 -15.38
C SER A 45 14.29 13.91 -16.83
N ALA A 46 15.24 14.07 -17.75
CA ALA A 46 14.99 14.13 -19.19
C ALA A 46 14.72 12.77 -19.88
N GLU A 47 14.67 11.66 -19.15
CA GLU A 47 14.33 10.36 -19.74
C GLU A 47 12.81 10.10 -19.65
N PRO A 48 12.14 9.83 -20.79
CA PRO A 48 10.74 9.47 -20.78
C PRO A 48 10.56 8.13 -20.03
N PRO A 49 9.52 7.99 -19.19
CA PRO A 49 9.22 6.73 -18.54
C PRO A 49 8.99 5.63 -19.60
N HIS A 50 9.33 4.39 -19.24
CA HIS A 50 9.10 3.22 -20.10
C HIS A 50 7.65 3.26 -20.66
N PRO A 51 7.43 3.10 -21.98
CA PRO A 51 6.13 3.39 -22.64
C PRO A 51 4.93 2.64 -22.04
N ASN A 52 5.14 1.58 -21.26
CA ASN A 52 4.11 0.81 -20.58
C ASN A 52 4.09 0.98 -19.05
N ALA A 53 4.77 1.99 -18.52
CA ALA A 53 4.77 2.24 -17.08
C ALA A 53 3.49 2.97 -16.65
N LEU A 54 2.76 2.41 -15.65
CA LEU A 54 1.67 3.12 -14.98
C LEU A 54 2.20 4.04 -13.88
N ILE A 55 3.23 3.57 -13.16
CA ILE A 55 3.88 4.34 -12.10
C ILE A 55 5.38 4.40 -12.41
N ALA A 56 5.94 5.59 -12.31
CA ALA A 56 7.38 5.82 -12.38
C ALA A 56 7.84 6.62 -11.15
N ILE A 57 8.96 6.23 -10.61
CA ILE A 57 9.66 6.88 -9.50
C ILE A 57 10.99 7.31 -10.04
N ASP A 58 11.23 8.63 -10.07
CA ASP A 58 12.38 9.22 -10.71
C ASP A 58 13.28 9.89 -9.66
N HIS A 59 14.43 9.28 -9.37
CA HIS A 59 15.46 9.81 -8.47
C HIS A 59 14.93 10.29 -7.11
N VAL A 60 13.98 9.54 -6.52
CA VAL A 60 13.30 9.93 -5.29
C VAL A 60 14.20 9.78 -4.08
N THR A 61 14.33 10.88 -3.35
CA THR A 61 14.91 10.91 -2.00
C THR A 61 13.85 11.36 -1.01
N PHE A 62 13.74 10.67 0.13
CA PHE A 62 12.77 10.99 1.17
C PHE A 62 13.28 10.63 2.57
N GLY A 63 12.95 11.46 3.55
CA GLY A 63 13.08 11.22 4.99
C GLY A 63 11.94 11.89 5.73
N TYR A 64 11.54 11.35 6.88
CA TYR A 64 10.51 11.97 7.73
C TYR A 64 11.03 13.18 8.48
N ASP A 65 12.34 13.23 8.69
CA ASP A 65 13.08 14.35 9.26
C ASP A 65 14.42 14.55 8.52
N ALA A 66 15.11 15.63 8.83
CA ALA A 66 16.39 15.96 8.18
C ALA A 66 17.56 15.04 8.58
N SER A 67 17.40 14.28 9.66
CA SER A 67 18.48 13.44 10.23
C SER A 67 18.51 12.03 9.65
N ARG A 68 17.36 11.53 9.13
CA ARG A 68 17.25 10.16 8.68
C ARG A 68 16.63 10.04 7.29
N THR A 69 17.46 9.71 6.31
CA THR A 69 17.01 9.36 4.96
C THR A 69 16.45 7.93 4.97
N ILE A 70 15.22 7.77 4.48
CA ILE A 70 14.54 6.48 4.34
C ILE A 70 14.67 5.93 2.92
N LEU A 71 14.60 6.80 1.92
CA LEU A 71 14.82 6.46 0.52
C LEU A 71 15.86 7.43 -0.04
N SER A 72 16.90 6.89 -0.70
CA SER A 72 18.00 7.66 -1.25
C SER A 72 18.15 7.36 -2.74
N ASP A 73 17.81 8.35 -3.58
CA ASP A 73 17.97 8.29 -5.04
C ASP A 73 17.36 7.06 -5.72
N VAL A 74 16.11 6.76 -5.34
CA VAL A 74 15.39 5.56 -5.81
C VAL A 74 14.73 5.85 -7.16
N SER A 75 15.01 4.99 -8.15
CA SER A 75 14.35 5.01 -9.46
C SER A 75 13.76 3.64 -9.77
N LEU A 76 12.44 3.59 -10.01
CA LEU A 76 11.68 2.36 -10.26
C LEU A 76 10.53 2.62 -11.24
N THR A 77 10.16 1.60 -12.00
CA THR A 77 8.98 1.63 -12.87
C THR A 77 8.10 0.42 -12.63
N PHE A 78 6.77 0.63 -12.65
CA PHE A 78 5.77 -0.42 -12.49
C PHE A 78 4.90 -0.50 -13.74
N GLN A 79 4.93 -1.66 -14.37
CA GLN A 79 4.22 -1.90 -15.63
C GLN A 79 2.73 -2.10 -15.41
N ARG A 80 1.93 -1.59 -16.35
CA ARG A 80 0.46 -1.76 -16.34
C ARG A 80 0.07 -3.22 -16.37
N GLY A 81 -0.96 -3.55 -15.57
CA GLY A 81 -1.57 -4.88 -15.53
C GLY A 81 -0.69 -5.98 -14.94
N LYS A 82 0.47 -5.64 -14.38
CA LYS A 82 1.40 -6.61 -13.78
C LYS A 82 1.31 -6.63 -12.27
N VAL A 83 1.60 -7.79 -11.68
CA VAL A 83 1.83 -7.92 -10.24
C VAL A 83 3.32 -7.72 -9.99
N THR A 84 3.67 -6.67 -9.26
CA THR A 84 5.06 -6.41 -8.84
C THR A 84 5.14 -6.50 -7.32
N SER A 85 5.95 -7.43 -6.82
CA SER A 85 6.26 -7.51 -5.40
C SER A 85 7.53 -6.73 -5.06
N ILE A 86 7.46 -5.97 -3.98
CA ILE A 86 8.57 -5.22 -3.39
C ILE A 86 8.91 -5.90 -2.07
N LEU A 87 9.99 -6.66 -2.08
CA LEU A 87 10.51 -7.41 -0.96
C LEU A 87 11.63 -6.65 -0.25
N GLY A 88 11.88 -6.98 1.01
CA GLY A 88 12.99 -6.39 1.76
C GLY A 88 12.77 -6.46 3.26
N GLY A 89 13.83 -6.22 4.02
CA GLY A 89 13.81 -6.22 5.48
C GLY A 89 12.90 -5.14 6.08
N SER A 90 12.65 -5.25 7.38
CA SER A 90 11.91 -4.20 8.10
C SER A 90 12.68 -2.88 8.06
N GLY A 91 11.98 -1.78 7.80
CA GLY A 91 12.56 -0.43 7.79
C GLY A 91 13.28 -0.04 6.49
N CYS A 92 13.36 -0.88 5.46
CA CYS A 92 14.02 -0.53 4.19
C CYS A 92 13.24 0.48 3.31
N GLY A 93 12.04 0.91 3.73
CA GLY A 93 11.29 1.98 3.05
C GLY A 93 10.08 1.51 2.22
N LYS A 94 9.69 0.24 2.23
CA LYS A 94 8.59 -0.33 1.43
C LYS A 94 7.26 0.42 1.59
N THR A 95 6.74 0.51 2.81
CA THR A 95 5.50 1.26 3.11
C THR A 95 5.63 2.75 2.79
N THR A 96 6.82 3.32 2.99
CA THR A 96 7.10 4.72 2.63
C THR A 96 6.98 4.93 1.11
N LEU A 97 7.46 3.97 0.32
CA LEU A 97 7.33 4.00 -1.14
C LEU A 97 5.85 4.03 -1.56
N LEU A 98 5.00 3.16 -0.99
CA LEU A 98 3.55 3.19 -1.26
C LEU A 98 2.91 4.52 -0.86
N ARG A 99 3.33 5.11 0.27
CA ARG A 99 2.82 6.42 0.71
C ARG A 99 3.20 7.56 -0.22
N LEU A 100 4.39 7.52 -0.82
CA LEU A 100 4.82 8.47 -1.84
C LEU A 100 4.02 8.30 -3.13
N ILE A 101 3.80 7.06 -3.58
CA ILE A 101 2.97 6.75 -4.75
C ILE A 101 1.54 7.27 -4.54
N GLY A 102 0.94 7.02 -3.37
CA GLY A 102 -0.38 7.54 -3.01
C GLY A 102 -0.42 9.03 -2.69
N GLY A 103 0.71 9.76 -2.80
CA GLY A 103 0.79 11.20 -2.53
C GLY A 103 0.50 11.57 -1.08
N VAL A 104 0.71 10.66 -0.11
CA VAL A 104 0.57 10.97 1.34
C VAL A 104 1.70 11.89 1.79
N HIS A 105 2.88 11.68 1.21
CA HIS A 105 4.06 12.52 1.41
C HIS A 105 4.59 13.02 0.07
N ALA A 106 5.27 14.16 0.08
CA ALA A 106 6.04 14.66 -1.04
C ALA A 106 7.49 14.19 -0.93
N ALA A 107 8.10 13.80 -2.05
CA ALA A 107 9.54 13.56 -2.11
C ALA A 107 10.33 14.84 -1.80
N SER A 108 11.47 14.71 -1.13
CA SER A 108 12.39 15.83 -0.91
C SER A 108 13.20 16.13 -2.18
N LYS A 109 13.50 15.12 -2.99
CA LYS A 109 14.12 15.24 -4.33
C LYS A 109 13.47 14.23 -5.25
N GLY A 110 13.55 14.49 -6.56
CA GLY A 110 12.93 13.65 -7.58
C GLY A 110 11.40 13.78 -7.61
N CYS A 111 10.74 12.89 -8.30
CA CYS A 111 9.28 12.90 -8.39
C CYS A 111 8.70 11.48 -8.57
N VAL A 112 7.43 11.34 -8.21
CA VAL A 112 6.61 10.17 -8.53
C VAL A 112 5.63 10.58 -9.64
N ARG A 113 5.47 9.73 -10.64
CA ARG A 113 4.49 9.89 -11.71
C ARG A 113 3.48 8.78 -11.67
N PHE A 114 2.24 9.12 -11.87
CA PHE A 114 1.14 8.20 -12.10
C PHE A 114 0.53 8.49 -13.46
N ASP A 115 0.56 7.51 -14.35
CA ASP A 115 0.05 7.65 -15.72
C ASP A 115 0.68 8.85 -16.49
N GLY A 116 2.00 9.04 -16.31
CA GLY A 116 2.77 10.14 -16.89
C GLY A 116 2.64 11.48 -16.14
N GLU A 117 1.62 11.69 -15.31
CA GLU A 117 1.42 12.91 -14.53
C GLU A 117 2.16 12.86 -13.18
N VAL A 118 2.82 13.95 -12.79
CA VAL A 118 3.48 14.06 -11.49
C VAL A 118 2.44 14.03 -10.37
N VAL A 119 2.69 13.24 -9.33
CA VAL A 119 1.88 13.22 -8.10
C VAL A 119 2.23 14.46 -7.25
N ASP A 120 1.47 15.54 -7.45
CA ASP A 120 1.68 16.80 -6.71
C ASP A 120 0.77 16.88 -5.46
N THR A 121 1.36 16.74 -4.29
CA THR A 121 0.65 16.81 -3.00
C THR A 121 0.08 18.20 -2.68
N ARG A 122 0.51 19.24 -3.39
CA ARG A 122 0.01 20.63 -3.22
C ARG A 122 -1.24 20.88 -4.06
N ASN A 123 -1.40 20.17 -5.18
CA ASN A 123 -2.58 20.25 -6.03
C ASN A 123 -3.63 19.21 -5.56
N LYS A 124 -4.50 19.62 -4.64
CA LYS A 124 -5.50 18.74 -4.05
C LYS A 124 -6.45 18.13 -5.07
N GLU A 125 -6.91 18.91 -6.05
CA GLU A 125 -7.87 18.43 -7.06
C GLU A 125 -7.25 17.33 -7.93
N GLN A 126 -6.04 17.54 -8.44
CA GLN A 126 -5.30 16.53 -9.21
C GLN A 126 -5.05 15.28 -8.36
N LEU A 127 -4.61 15.45 -7.10
CA LEU A 127 -4.32 14.36 -6.20
C LEU A 127 -5.57 13.51 -5.90
N TYR A 128 -6.73 14.14 -5.66
CA TYR A 128 -8.00 13.42 -5.47
C TYR A 128 -8.39 12.65 -6.74
N ARG A 129 -8.25 13.26 -7.91
CA ARG A 129 -8.54 12.60 -9.19
C ARG A 129 -7.62 11.38 -9.41
N GLN A 130 -6.34 11.48 -9.10
CA GLN A 130 -5.40 10.36 -9.17
C GLN A 130 -5.74 9.27 -8.14
N ARG A 131 -6.03 9.62 -6.89
CA ARG A 131 -6.37 8.67 -5.81
C ARG A 131 -7.64 7.87 -6.08
N ARG A 132 -8.61 8.40 -6.81
CA ARG A 132 -9.80 7.65 -7.24
C ARG A 132 -9.46 6.47 -8.14
N ARG A 133 -8.32 6.52 -8.84
CA ARG A 133 -7.78 5.46 -9.69
C ARG A 133 -6.87 4.49 -8.93
N MET A 134 -6.70 4.68 -7.62
CA MET A 134 -5.80 3.90 -6.75
C MET A 134 -6.60 3.23 -5.63
N GLY A 135 -6.44 1.92 -5.46
CA GLY A 135 -6.90 1.18 -4.29
C GLY A 135 -5.75 0.93 -3.32
N MET A 136 -6.02 0.90 -2.02
CA MET A 136 -5.00 0.57 -1.03
C MET A 136 -5.54 -0.37 0.05
N LEU A 137 -4.85 -1.49 0.23
CA LEU A 137 -5.01 -2.39 1.36
C LEU A 137 -3.90 -2.07 2.38
N PHE A 138 -4.29 -1.52 3.52
CA PHE A 138 -3.37 -1.20 4.62
C PHE A 138 -3.05 -2.44 5.45
N GLN A 139 -1.88 -2.48 6.07
CA GLN A 139 -1.35 -3.59 6.88
C GLN A 139 -2.35 -4.19 7.88
N PHE A 140 -3.16 -3.35 8.55
CA PHE A 140 -4.20 -3.78 9.50
C PHE A 140 -5.62 -3.64 8.93
N GLY A 141 -5.78 -3.56 7.61
CA GLY A 141 -7.06 -3.38 6.93
C GLY A 141 -7.67 -2.00 7.09
N ALA A 142 -7.45 -1.29 8.19
CA ALA A 142 -8.00 0.04 8.51
C ALA A 142 -9.52 0.13 8.28
N LEU A 143 -10.26 -0.89 8.72
CA LEU A 143 -11.72 -0.90 8.65
C LEU A 143 -12.33 0.05 9.70
N PHE A 144 -13.46 0.64 9.35
CA PHE A 144 -14.29 1.40 10.29
C PHE A 144 -14.99 0.40 11.22
N THR A 145 -14.64 0.42 12.49
CA THR A 145 -15.09 -0.58 13.48
C THR A 145 -16.56 -0.42 13.90
N ASP A 146 -17.10 0.77 13.74
CA ASP A 146 -18.49 1.16 14.01
C ASP A 146 -19.44 0.91 12.83
N LEU A 147 -18.90 0.57 11.66
CA LEU A 147 -19.67 0.27 10.45
C LEU A 147 -19.79 -1.24 10.23
N SER A 148 -20.86 -1.66 9.53
CA SER A 148 -21.01 -3.04 9.04
C SER A 148 -19.99 -3.36 7.93
N VAL A 149 -19.89 -4.64 7.58
CA VAL A 149 -19.12 -5.11 6.41
C VAL A 149 -19.59 -4.41 5.14
N PHE A 150 -20.91 -4.33 4.94
CA PHE A 150 -21.52 -3.64 3.80
C PHE A 150 -21.11 -2.18 3.76
N GLU A 151 -21.27 -1.44 4.86
CA GLU A 151 -20.98 -0.03 4.95
C GLU A 151 -19.50 0.30 4.72
N ASN A 152 -18.58 -0.57 5.19
CA ASN A 152 -17.17 -0.41 4.90
C ASN A 152 -16.87 -0.43 3.40
N VAL A 153 -17.50 -1.32 2.64
CA VAL A 153 -17.29 -1.43 1.19
C VAL A 153 -18.09 -0.36 0.42
N ALA A 154 -19.28 0.04 0.92
CA ALA A 154 -20.09 1.11 0.34
C ALA A 154 -19.45 2.50 0.49
N PHE A 155 -18.65 2.71 1.54
CA PHE A 155 -18.12 4.00 1.92
C PHE A 155 -17.43 4.75 0.76
N PRO A 156 -16.43 4.18 0.06
CA PRO A 156 -15.77 4.87 -1.05
C PRO A 156 -16.72 5.16 -2.23
N LEU A 157 -17.73 4.34 -2.45
CA LEU A 157 -18.72 4.56 -3.51
C LEU A 157 -19.60 5.77 -3.20
N ARG A 158 -20.10 5.90 -1.97
CA ARG A 158 -20.90 7.04 -1.54
C ARG A 158 -20.13 8.36 -1.53
N GLU A 159 -18.85 8.30 -1.11
CA GLU A 159 -18.04 9.51 -1.00
C GLU A 159 -17.53 10.02 -2.36
N GLN A 160 -17.39 9.13 -3.36
CA GLN A 160 -16.69 9.49 -4.58
C GLN A 160 -17.50 9.32 -5.86
N THR A 161 -18.79 8.92 -5.75
CA THR A 161 -19.67 8.75 -6.91
C THR A 161 -21.07 9.28 -6.60
N ASP A 162 -21.82 9.60 -7.65
CA ASP A 162 -23.23 10.00 -7.57
C ASP A 162 -24.18 8.82 -7.86
N LEU A 163 -23.74 7.58 -7.56
CA LEU A 163 -24.54 6.38 -7.79
C LEU A 163 -25.73 6.31 -6.83
N SER A 164 -26.85 5.77 -7.31
CA SER A 164 -28.00 5.50 -6.44
C SER A 164 -27.68 4.39 -5.42
N GLU A 165 -28.34 4.41 -4.26
CA GLU A 165 -28.16 3.39 -3.23
C GLU A 165 -28.43 1.96 -3.73
N SER A 166 -29.34 1.79 -4.70
CA SER A 166 -29.57 0.47 -5.33
C SER A 166 -28.36 -0.01 -6.13
N MET A 167 -27.72 0.90 -6.89
CA MET A 167 -26.48 0.57 -7.63
C MET A 167 -25.33 0.30 -6.69
N ILE A 168 -25.16 1.12 -5.65
CA ILE A 168 -24.13 0.91 -4.61
C ILE A 168 -24.31 -0.45 -3.96
N ARG A 169 -25.55 -0.82 -3.60
CA ARG A 169 -25.86 -2.14 -3.03
C ARG A 169 -25.38 -3.28 -3.94
N ASP A 170 -25.71 -3.20 -5.21
CA ASP A 170 -25.39 -4.26 -6.16
C ASP A 170 -23.85 -4.37 -6.36
N ILE A 171 -23.16 -3.24 -6.51
CA ILE A 171 -21.69 -3.20 -6.58
C ILE A 171 -21.06 -3.79 -5.31
N VAL A 172 -21.50 -3.37 -4.13
CA VAL A 172 -20.96 -3.89 -2.85
C VAL A 172 -21.13 -5.39 -2.74
N LEU A 173 -22.32 -5.93 -3.10
CA LEU A 173 -22.55 -7.37 -3.08
C LEU A 173 -21.67 -8.12 -4.08
N MET A 174 -21.41 -7.55 -5.27
CA MET A 174 -20.47 -8.09 -6.25
C MET A 174 -19.03 -8.12 -5.70
N LYS A 175 -18.56 -7.02 -5.10
CA LYS A 175 -17.22 -6.93 -4.52
C LYS A 175 -17.04 -7.88 -3.33
N LEU A 176 -18.04 -7.99 -2.47
CA LEU A 176 -18.04 -8.97 -1.38
C LEU A 176 -18.09 -10.41 -1.88
N ASN A 177 -18.79 -10.67 -3.00
CA ASN A 177 -18.78 -11.99 -3.63
C ASN A 177 -17.40 -12.33 -4.18
N ALA A 178 -16.69 -11.39 -4.80
CA ALA A 178 -15.35 -11.58 -5.33
C ALA A 178 -14.34 -12.02 -4.25
N VAL A 179 -14.53 -11.58 -3.00
CA VAL A 179 -13.70 -11.98 -1.85
C VAL A 179 -14.32 -13.11 -1.00
N GLY A 180 -15.43 -13.71 -1.48
CA GLY A 180 -16.11 -14.84 -0.82
C GLY A 180 -16.86 -14.46 0.47
N LEU A 181 -17.30 -13.21 0.63
CA LEU A 181 -17.91 -12.70 1.86
C LEU A 181 -19.30 -12.07 1.66
N ARG A 182 -20.00 -12.36 0.54
CA ARG A 182 -21.33 -11.80 0.29
C ARG A 182 -22.33 -12.10 1.41
N GLY A 183 -22.29 -13.30 1.99
CA GLY A 183 -23.16 -13.70 3.10
C GLY A 183 -22.88 -12.99 4.43
N ALA A 184 -21.71 -12.33 4.56
CA ALA A 184 -21.30 -11.60 5.76
C ALA A 184 -21.64 -10.09 5.69
N ALA A 185 -22.34 -9.63 4.66
CA ALA A 185 -22.57 -8.18 4.40
C ALA A 185 -23.14 -7.41 5.60
N GLN A 186 -24.01 -8.04 6.40
CA GLN A 186 -24.68 -7.39 7.54
C GLN A 186 -23.92 -7.52 8.87
N LEU A 187 -22.84 -8.29 8.91
CA LEU A 187 -22.06 -8.46 10.14
C LEU A 187 -21.34 -7.14 10.50
N ARG A 188 -21.12 -6.94 11.80
CA ARG A 188 -20.25 -5.91 12.33
C ARG A 188 -18.79 -6.35 12.23
N ILE A 189 -17.87 -5.40 12.20
CA ILE A 189 -16.43 -5.72 12.13
C ILE A 189 -15.95 -6.49 13.36
N SER A 190 -16.61 -6.31 14.52
CA SER A 190 -16.33 -7.10 15.75
C SER A 190 -16.74 -8.58 15.67
N GLU A 191 -17.55 -8.96 14.67
CA GLU A 191 -18.07 -10.33 14.50
C GLU A 191 -17.27 -11.12 13.44
N VAL A 192 -16.28 -10.52 12.80
CA VAL A 192 -15.50 -11.16 11.72
C VAL A 192 -14.11 -11.59 12.21
N SER A 193 -13.56 -12.66 11.62
CA SER A 193 -12.18 -13.09 11.87
C SER A 193 -11.16 -12.12 11.22
N GLY A 194 -9.90 -12.18 11.65
CA GLY A 194 -8.83 -11.38 11.06
C GLY A 194 -8.66 -11.60 9.55
N GLY A 195 -8.76 -12.84 9.08
CA GLY A 195 -8.73 -13.16 7.65
C GLY A 195 -9.96 -12.63 6.90
N MET A 196 -11.17 -12.64 7.52
CA MET A 196 -12.35 -12.00 6.96
C MET A 196 -12.15 -10.48 6.88
N ALA A 197 -11.69 -9.84 7.95
CA ALA A 197 -11.44 -8.40 8.00
C ALA A 197 -10.50 -7.95 6.88
N ARG A 198 -9.44 -8.72 6.60
CA ARG A 198 -8.52 -8.42 5.50
C ARG A 198 -9.19 -8.52 4.13
N ARG A 199 -10.01 -9.54 3.89
CA ARG A 199 -10.78 -9.69 2.65
C ARG A 199 -11.85 -8.59 2.49
N ILE A 200 -12.46 -8.12 3.58
CA ILE A 200 -13.37 -6.96 3.56
C ILE A 200 -12.61 -5.68 3.18
N ALA A 201 -11.44 -5.46 3.77
CA ALA A 201 -10.59 -4.32 3.42
C ALA A 201 -10.16 -4.35 1.95
N LEU A 202 -9.92 -5.55 1.40
CA LEU A 202 -9.66 -5.73 -0.03
C LEU A 202 -10.89 -5.41 -0.88
N ALA A 203 -12.09 -5.90 -0.51
CA ALA A 203 -13.33 -5.55 -1.21
C ALA A 203 -13.57 -4.04 -1.24
N ARG A 204 -13.25 -3.33 -0.14
CA ARG A 204 -13.30 -1.87 -0.07
C ARG A 204 -12.26 -1.22 -0.99
N ALA A 205 -11.03 -1.74 -1.03
CA ALA A 205 -9.97 -1.19 -1.87
C ALA A 205 -10.28 -1.29 -3.37
N ILE A 206 -11.03 -2.33 -3.78
CA ILE A 206 -11.44 -2.53 -5.19
C ILE A 206 -12.83 -1.99 -5.51
N ALA A 207 -13.49 -1.29 -4.60
CA ALA A 207 -14.89 -0.85 -4.78
C ALA A 207 -15.07 0.10 -5.97
N LEU A 208 -14.07 0.94 -6.24
CA LEU A 208 -14.07 1.93 -7.33
C LEU A 208 -13.44 1.43 -8.64
N ASP A 209 -13.16 0.13 -8.78
CA ASP A 209 -12.44 -0.44 -9.93
C ASP A 209 -11.13 0.31 -10.26
N PRO A 210 -10.18 0.37 -9.32
CA PRO A 210 -8.97 1.15 -9.49
C PRO A 210 -8.04 0.54 -10.56
N GLU A 211 -7.22 1.38 -11.19
CA GLU A 211 -6.20 0.96 -12.16
C GLU A 211 -4.95 0.39 -11.49
N VAL A 212 -4.69 0.79 -10.24
CA VAL A 212 -3.63 0.22 -9.42
C VAL A 212 -4.17 -0.13 -8.03
N ILE A 213 -3.74 -1.28 -7.52
CA ILE A 213 -4.02 -1.71 -6.15
C ILE A 213 -2.70 -1.89 -5.43
N MET A 214 -2.54 -1.17 -4.33
CA MET A 214 -1.37 -1.23 -3.46
C MET A 214 -1.70 -2.06 -2.23
N TYR A 215 -0.88 -3.07 -1.96
CA TYR A 215 -1.03 -4.00 -0.83
C TYR A 215 0.15 -3.80 0.13
N ASP A 216 -0.13 -3.29 1.32
CA ASP A 216 0.88 -3.11 2.37
C ASP A 216 0.80 -4.27 3.37
N GLU A 217 1.77 -5.19 3.31
CA GLU A 217 1.87 -6.41 4.12
C GLU A 217 0.57 -7.24 4.14
N PRO A 218 0.07 -7.69 2.96
CA PRO A 218 -1.23 -8.35 2.87
C PRO A 218 -1.30 -9.70 3.60
N PHE A 219 -0.18 -10.33 3.88
CA PHE A 219 -0.08 -11.65 4.49
C PHE A 219 0.17 -11.61 6.00
N ALA A 220 0.62 -10.47 6.54
CA ALA A 220 1.04 -10.35 7.93
C ALA A 220 -0.05 -10.79 8.93
N GLY A 221 0.32 -11.72 9.84
CA GLY A 221 -0.57 -12.22 10.89
C GLY A 221 -1.66 -13.18 10.41
N LEU A 222 -1.60 -13.69 9.20
CA LEU A 222 -2.45 -14.76 8.70
C LEU A 222 -1.82 -16.13 8.97
N ASP A 223 -2.67 -17.16 9.14
CA ASP A 223 -2.24 -18.54 9.08
C ASP A 223 -1.89 -18.97 7.64
N LEU A 224 -1.16 -20.09 7.48
CA LEU A 224 -0.67 -20.56 6.19
C LEU A 224 -1.78 -20.75 5.13
N ILE A 225 -2.95 -21.25 5.53
CA ILE A 225 -4.06 -21.43 4.58
C ILE A 225 -4.60 -20.07 4.14
N SER A 226 -4.80 -19.16 5.09
CA SER A 226 -5.28 -17.81 4.84
C SER A 226 -4.31 -17.00 4.00
N MET A 227 -2.98 -17.19 4.17
CA MET A 227 -1.95 -16.57 3.32
C MET A 227 -2.08 -17.03 1.87
N GLY A 228 -2.17 -18.35 1.62
CA GLY A 228 -2.38 -18.90 0.28
C GLY A 228 -3.67 -18.40 -0.37
N VAL A 229 -4.77 -18.31 0.39
CA VAL A 229 -6.04 -17.75 -0.09
C VAL A 229 -5.87 -16.27 -0.47
N ALA A 230 -5.19 -15.47 0.35
CA ALA A 230 -4.95 -14.05 0.07
C ALA A 230 -4.07 -13.86 -1.17
N ALA A 231 -3.00 -14.66 -1.30
CA ALA A 231 -2.12 -14.63 -2.47
C ALA A 231 -2.87 -14.96 -3.77
N ASN A 232 -3.63 -16.06 -3.78
CA ASN A 232 -4.45 -16.43 -4.93
C ASN A 232 -5.50 -15.36 -5.26
N LEU A 233 -6.08 -14.72 -4.26
CA LEU A 233 -7.07 -13.66 -4.47
C LEU A 233 -6.44 -12.43 -5.13
N ILE A 234 -5.25 -12.01 -4.70
CA ILE A 234 -4.50 -10.92 -5.33
C ILE A 234 -4.21 -11.24 -6.80
N ARG A 235 -3.72 -12.44 -7.10
CA ARG A 235 -3.44 -12.87 -8.48
C ARG A 235 -4.70 -12.90 -9.33
N THR A 236 -5.76 -13.53 -8.83
CA THR A 236 -7.05 -13.64 -9.54
C THR A 236 -7.66 -12.26 -9.81
N LEU A 237 -7.62 -11.33 -8.86
CA LEU A 237 -8.10 -9.97 -9.07
C LEU A 237 -7.31 -9.26 -10.16
N ASN A 238 -5.98 -9.39 -10.17
CA ASN A 238 -5.15 -8.82 -11.23
C ASN A 238 -5.51 -9.41 -12.60
N ASP A 239 -5.63 -10.74 -12.70
CA ASP A 239 -5.95 -11.45 -13.97
C ASP A 239 -7.33 -11.06 -14.52
N VAL A 240 -8.32 -10.89 -13.63
CA VAL A 240 -9.71 -10.57 -14.04
C VAL A 240 -9.90 -9.10 -14.35
N THR A 241 -9.30 -8.21 -13.57
CA THR A 241 -9.52 -6.76 -13.71
C THR A 241 -8.51 -6.08 -14.62
N GLY A 242 -7.33 -6.69 -14.80
CA GLY A 242 -6.19 -6.06 -15.48
C GLY A 242 -5.56 -4.90 -14.66
N ALA A 243 -5.97 -4.72 -13.40
CA ALA A 243 -5.41 -3.69 -12.53
C ALA A 243 -3.95 -3.99 -12.19
N THR A 244 -3.10 -2.99 -12.16
CA THR A 244 -1.71 -3.12 -11.71
C THR A 244 -1.67 -3.40 -10.21
N SER A 245 -0.91 -4.39 -9.78
CA SER A 245 -0.81 -4.77 -8.37
C SER A 245 0.59 -4.53 -7.83
N LEU A 246 0.71 -3.71 -6.77
CA LEU A 246 1.95 -3.49 -6.03
C LEU A 246 1.84 -4.16 -4.66
N VAL A 247 2.62 -5.21 -4.43
CA VAL A 247 2.59 -5.96 -3.17
C VAL A 247 3.88 -5.68 -2.41
N VAL A 248 3.74 -5.06 -1.26
CA VAL A 248 4.86 -4.86 -0.31
C VAL A 248 4.77 -5.91 0.76
N SER A 249 5.78 -6.76 0.89
CA SER A 249 5.82 -7.80 1.93
C SER A 249 7.25 -8.21 2.29
N HIS A 250 7.36 -9.01 3.34
CA HIS A 250 8.53 -9.80 3.70
C HIS A 250 8.29 -11.31 3.50
N ASP A 251 7.07 -11.71 3.11
CA ASP A 251 6.67 -13.10 2.87
C ASP A 251 7.10 -13.51 1.44
N VAL A 252 8.29 -14.07 1.34
CA VAL A 252 8.93 -14.40 0.06
C VAL A 252 8.14 -15.44 -0.74
N PRO A 253 7.74 -16.61 -0.17
CA PRO A 253 7.07 -17.66 -0.94
C PRO A 253 5.79 -17.19 -1.64
N GLU A 254 4.92 -16.48 -0.92
CA GLU A 254 3.66 -15.96 -1.44
C GLU A 254 3.88 -14.92 -2.54
N CYS A 255 4.84 -14.01 -2.32
CA CYS A 255 5.19 -13.00 -3.31
C CYS A 255 5.76 -13.63 -4.59
N MET A 256 6.66 -14.60 -4.47
CA MET A 256 7.22 -15.30 -5.64
C MET A 256 6.16 -16.05 -6.43
N ALA A 257 5.16 -16.64 -5.75
CA ALA A 257 4.10 -17.40 -6.40
C ALA A 257 3.14 -16.55 -7.25
N ILE A 258 2.95 -15.28 -6.92
CA ILE A 258 1.92 -14.43 -7.56
C ILE A 258 2.48 -13.34 -8.47
N SER A 259 3.79 -13.06 -8.42
CA SER A 259 4.37 -11.90 -9.09
C SER A 259 4.80 -12.18 -10.53
N ASP A 260 4.62 -11.19 -11.39
CA ASP A 260 5.26 -11.12 -12.70
C ASP A 260 6.68 -10.53 -12.57
N HIS A 261 6.88 -9.65 -11.58
CA HIS A 261 8.16 -8.96 -11.32
C HIS A 261 8.39 -8.81 -9.82
N VAL A 262 9.62 -8.93 -9.40
CA VAL A 262 10.03 -8.80 -7.99
C VAL A 262 11.18 -7.81 -7.89
N ILE A 263 11.09 -6.92 -6.90
CA ILE A 263 12.12 -5.95 -6.55
C ILE A 263 12.56 -6.22 -5.12
N LEU A 264 13.85 -6.43 -4.89
CA LEU A 264 14.43 -6.59 -3.57
C LEU A 264 15.08 -5.29 -3.13
N LEU A 265 14.58 -4.73 -2.03
CA LEU A 265 15.10 -3.51 -1.41
C LEU A 265 15.90 -3.82 -0.14
N ALA A 266 17.06 -3.19 -0.02
CA ALA A 266 17.83 -3.07 1.20
C ALA A 266 17.60 -1.70 1.88
N GLU A 267 18.42 -1.41 2.88
CA GLU A 267 18.36 -0.15 3.63
C GLU A 267 18.41 1.08 2.71
N GLN A 268 17.71 2.12 3.12
CA GLN A 268 17.57 3.39 2.39
C GLN A 268 16.96 3.24 0.97
N GLY A 269 16.22 2.16 0.72
CA GLY A 269 15.61 1.91 -0.59
C GLY A 269 16.59 1.48 -1.67
N ARG A 270 17.82 1.06 -1.31
CA ARG A 270 18.78 0.54 -2.28
C ARG A 270 18.22 -0.71 -2.95
N ILE A 271 18.17 -0.67 -4.27
CA ILE A 271 17.73 -1.82 -5.07
C ILE A 271 18.89 -2.84 -5.09
N VAL A 272 18.66 -4.01 -4.48
CA VAL A 272 19.63 -5.13 -4.47
C VAL A 272 19.54 -5.89 -5.78
N ALA A 273 18.30 -6.25 -6.17
CA ALA A 273 18.02 -6.96 -7.41
C ALA A 273 16.60 -6.69 -7.85
N GLN A 274 16.32 -6.88 -9.14
CA GLN A 274 14.98 -6.89 -9.70
C GLN A 274 14.92 -7.82 -10.90
N GLY A 275 13.77 -8.45 -11.11
CA GLY A 275 13.57 -9.39 -12.22
C GLY A 275 12.35 -10.27 -12.01
N THR A 276 12.25 -11.34 -12.79
CA THR A 276 11.22 -12.37 -12.59
C THR A 276 11.48 -13.16 -11.31
N PRO A 277 10.45 -13.78 -10.69
CA PRO A 277 10.63 -14.68 -9.56
C PRO A 277 11.73 -15.72 -9.79
N ASP A 278 11.72 -16.38 -10.95
CA ASP A 278 12.71 -17.40 -11.31
C ASP A 278 14.13 -16.84 -11.36
N ALA A 279 14.32 -15.63 -11.87
CA ALA A 279 15.62 -14.99 -11.93
C ALA A 279 16.21 -14.73 -10.53
N LEU A 280 15.36 -14.28 -9.57
CA LEU A 280 15.79 -14.05 -8.19
C LEU A 280 16.05 -15.37 -7.44
N MET A 281 15.21 -16.38 -7.62
CA MET A 281 15.36 -17.71 -7.01
C MET A 281 16.65 -18.41 -7.46
N ASN A 282 17.08 -18.21 -8.69
CA ASN A 282 18.28 -18.77 -9.27
C ASN A 282 19.50 -17.83 -9.21
N SER A 283 19.39 -16.70 -8.52
CA SER A 283 20.48 -15.73 -8.39
C SER A 283 21.70 -16.35 -7.70
N THR A 284 22.88 -16.01 -8.19
CA THR A 284 24.18 -16.35 -7.57
C THR A 284 24.67 -15.27 -6.60
N ASP A 285 24.03 -14.11 -6.59
CA ASP A 285 24.34 -13.05 -5.64
C ASP A 285 24.02 -13.49 -4.21
N LEU A 286 24.97 -13.32 -3.30
CA LEU A 286 24.86 -13.81 -1.92
C LEU A 286 23.81 -13.07 -1.11
N GLU A 287 23.62 -11.76 -1.33
CA GLU A 287 22.63 -10.95 -0.63
C GLU A 287 21.20 -11.33 -1.07
N VAL A 288 21.00 -11.54 -2.37
CA VAL A 288 19.73 -12.03 -2.94
C VAL A 288 19.41 -13.42 -2.41
N ARG A 289 20.36 -14.34 -2.44
CA ARG A 289 20.18 -15.72 -1.95
C ARG A 289 19.83 -15.76 -0.47
N GLN A 290 20.58 -15.00 0.35
CA GLN A 290 20.33 -14.94 1.79
C GLN A 290 18.90 -14.52 2.05
N PHE A 291 18.42 -13.47 1.38
CA PHE A 291 17.07 -12.97 1.58
C PHE A 291 15.99 -13.93 1.04
N VAL A 292 16.15 -14.41 -0.20
CA VAL A 292 15.13 -15.23 -0.87
C VAL A 292 14.99 -16.62 -0.23
N ARG A 293 16.10 -17.19 0.29
CA ARG A 293 16.12 -18.52 0.91
C ARG A 293 16.02 -18.47 2.44
N GLY A 294 16.10 -17.27 3.04
CA GLY A 294 16.12 -17.12 4.49
C GLY A 294 17.38 -17.71 5.12
N GLU A 295 18.54 -17.65 4.42
CA GLU A 295 19.80 -18.19 4.93
C GLU A 295 20.26 -17.35 6.13
N PRO A 296 20.60 -17.98 7.29
CA PRO A 296 21.00 -17.25 8.50
C PRO A 296 22.37 -16.56 8.32
N ASP A 297 23.24 -17.15 7.50
CA ASP A 297 24.58 -16.64 7.24
C ASP A 297 24.64 -15.96 5.87
N GLY A 298 25.25 -14.76 5.81
CA GLY A 298 25.40 -14.03 4.55
C GLY A 298 25.86 -12.59 4.74
N PRO A 299 25.80 -11.76 3.67
CA PRO A 299 26.20 -10.36 3.70
C PRO A 299 25.39 -9.52 4.69
N VAL A 300 24.09 -9.81 4.87
CA VAL A 300 23.24 -9.16 5.87
C VAL A 300 23.54 -9.75 7.24
N LYS A 301 24.23 -8.96 8.08
CA LYS A 301 24.68 -9.41 9.40
C LYS A 301 23.53 -9.42 10.40
N PHE A 302 23.44 -10.47 11.21
CA PHE A 302 22.52 -10.57 12.34
C PHE A 302 22.90 -9.62 13.49
N HIS A 303 24.22 -9.47 13.74
CA HIS A 303 24.70 -8.66 14.85
C HIS A 303 24.73 -7.17 14.50
N TYR A 304 24.16 -6.35 15.41
CA TYR A 304 24.36 -4.90 15.36
C TYR A 304 25.86 -4.58 15.49
N PRO A 305 26.39 -3.63 14.72
CA PRO A 305 27.82 -3.27 14.78
C PRO A 305 28.24 -2.91 16.21
N ALA A 306 29.20 -3.63 16.73
CA ALA A 306 29.79 -3.42 18.05
C ALA A 306 31.32 -3.59 17.97
N ARG A 307 32.02 -3.12 18.99
CA ARG A 307 33.43 -3.47 19.17
C ARG A 307 33.57 -4.99 19.32
N SER A 308 34.77 -5.51 19.09
CA SER A 308 35.01 -6.93 19.36
C SER A 308 34.82 -7.22 20.86
N MET A 309 34.31 -8.40 21.21
CA MET A 309 34.17 -8.78 22.63
C MET A 309 35.52 -8.71 23.37
N ALA A 310 36.63 -9.04 22.68
CA ALA A 310 37.97 -8.92 23.26
C ALA A 310 38.29 -7.47 23.66
N GLU A 311 37.92 -6.47 22.85
CA GLU A 311 38.10 -5.05 23.18
C GLU A 311 37.21 -4.62 24.35
N ASP A 312 35.94 -5.04 24.35
CA ASP A 312 34.99 -4.68 25.42
C ASP A 312 35.35 -5.31 26.77
N PHE A 313 35.93 -6.52 26.76
CA PHE A 313 36.38 -7.21 27.97
C PHE A 313 37.86 -6.98 28.31
N GLY A 314 38.57 -6.13 27.54
CA GLY A 314 39.96 -5.80 27.81
C GLY A 314 40.94 -6.97 27.67
N VAL A 315 40.50 -8.00 26.90
CA VAL A 315 41.37 -9.19 26.64
C VAL A 315 42.33 -8.82 25.52
N ARG A 316 43.63 -8.75 25.83
CA ARG A 316 44.68 -8.64 24.78
C ARG A 316 44.78 -9.98 24.07
N VAL A 317 44.46 -10.02 22.79
CA VAL A 317 44.72 -11.16 21.89
C VAL A 317 46.12 -11.06 21.35
#